data_cf7b1890f5b7fe79fbfec4a45ca25b3c
#
_entry.id   cf7b1890f5b7fe79fbfec4a45ca25b3c
#
_cell.length_a   1.000
_cell.length_b   1.000
_cell.length_c   1.000
_cell.angle_alpha   90.00
_cell.angle_beta   90.00
_cell.angle_gamma   90.00
#
_symmetry.space_group_name_H-M   'P 1'
#
loop_
_entity.id
_entity.type
_entity.pdbx_description
1 polymer ?
#
loop_
_entity_poly.entity_id
_entity_poly.type
_entity_poly.pdbx_seq_one_letter_code
_entity_poly.pdbx_strand_id
1 'polypeptide(L)'
;MNQFDVACIQLRTGNDVVDNIKTVTGFIREAAARGADYIITPETSHLMEMNSKRLFASTAIEGEETAIQSFANLAAELGIWLHIGSLAIKLSDTKVANRAYVFSPDGKIAASYDKLHMFDVDLSGGESYRESKNYQPGDHAVTVDMPWGR
;
A
#
# COMPACT_ATOMS: atom_id res chain seq x y z
N MET A 1 21.52 14.58 14.80
CA MET A 1 20.36 14.00 14.09
C MET A 1 20.91 13.38 12.82
N ASN A 2 20.65 12.11 12.58
CA ASN A 2 21.06 11.48 11.33
C ASN A 2 20.10 11.96 10.24
N GLN A 3 20.65 12.55 9.18
CA GLN A 3 19.90 12.93 7.98
C GLN A 3 19.59 11.64 7.21
N PHE A 4 18.43 11.58 6.58
CA PHE A 4 18.04 10.52 5.64
C PHE A 4 17.24 11.12 4.49
N ASP A 5 17.30 10.48 3.33
CA ASP A 5 16.63 10.94 2.13
C ASP A 5 15.31 10.18 1.91
N VAL A 6 14.23 10.93 1.70
CA VAL A 6 12.89 10.39 1.50
C VAL A 6 12.43 10.60 0.08
N ALA A 7 11.93 9.55 -0.57
CA ALA A 7 11.24 9.66 -1.85
C ALA A 7 9.73 9.41 -1.67
N CYS A 8 8.93 10.40 -2.02
CA CYS A 8 7.47 10.26 -2.12
C CYS A 8 7.10 9.99 -3.58
N ILE A 9 6.62 8.78 -3.85
CA ILE A 9 6.20 8.37 -5.20
C ILE A 9 4.77 8.82 -5.44
N GLN A 10 4.52 9.45 -6.59
CA GLN A 10 3.18 9.77 -7.05
C GLN A 10 2.77 8.78 -8.14
N LEU A 11 1.60 8.16 -8.00
CA LEU A 11 1.08 7.15 -8.90
C LEU A 11 -0.22 7.59 -9.58
N ARG A 12 -0.50 6.97 -10.70
CA ARG A 12 -1.81 6.92 -11.34
C ARG A 12 -2.22 5.45 -11.41
N THR A 13 -2.66 4.90 -10.28
CA THR A 13 -3.03 3.50 -10.16
C THR A 13 -4.28 3.21 -10.99
N GLY A 14 -4.21 2.18 -11.82
CA GLY A 14 -5.33 1.64 -12.60
C GLY A 14 -5.93 0.38 -11.94
N ASN A 15 -6.68 -0.37 -12.74
CA ASN A 15 -7.34 -1.61 -12.31
C ASN A 15 -6.61 -2.89 -12.75
N ASP A 16 -5.43 -2.77 -13.34
CA ASP A 16 -4.55 -3.90 -13.66
C ASP A 16 -3.44 -4.02 -12.63
N VAL A 17 -3.53 -5.05 -11.78
CA VAL A 17 -2.59 -5.28 -10.67
C VAL A 17 -1.16 -5.47 -11.18
N VAL A 18 -0.97 -6.23 -12.27
CA VAL A 18 0.36 -6.57 -12.79
C VAL A 18 1.05 -5.32 -13.32
N ASP A 19 0.35 -4.53 -14.12
CA ASP A 19 0.88 -3.29 -14.69
C ASP A 19 1.16 -2.25 -13.59
N ASN A 20 0.31 -2.16 -12.56
CA ASN A 20 0.53 -1.27 -11.44
C ASN A 20 1.77 -1.67 -10.64
N ILE A 21 1.93 -2.95 -10.27
CA ILE A 21 3.12 -3.44 -9.55
C ILE A 21 4.39 -3.18 -10.36
N LYS A 22 4.36 -3.42 -11.67
CA LYS A 22 5.50 -3.14 -12.55
C LYS A 22 5.87 -1.65 -12.55
N THR A 23 4.87 -0.78 -12.65
CA THR A 23 5.05 0.68 -12.64
C THR A 23 5.62 1.17 -11.31
N VAL A 24 5.03 0.73 -10.20
CA VAL A 24 5.47 1.06 -8.84
C VAL A 24 6.92 0.60 -8.61
N THR A 25 7.23 -0.64 -9.00
CA THR A 25 8.60 -1.19 -8.91
C THR A 25 9.60 -0.34 -9.67
N GLY A 26 9.25 0.14 -10.87
CA GLY A 26 10.11 1.02 -11.65
C GLY A 26 10.45 2.32 -10.93
N PHE A 27 9.45 2.99 -10.36
CA PHE A 27 9.65 4.22 -9.59
C PHE A 27 10.44 3.99 -8.30
N ILE A 28 10.19 2.87 -7.59
CA ILE A 28 10.97 2.52 -6.38
C ILE A 28 12.45 2.33 -6.74
N ARG A 29 12.76 1.61 -7.82
CA ARG A 29 14.14 1.43 -8.29
C ARG A 29 14.80 2.75 -8.67
N GLU A 30 14.09 3.64 -9.36
CA GLU A 30 14.59 4.96 -9.69
C GLU A 30 14.90 5.78 -8.43
N ALA A 31 13.99 5.80 -7.46
CA ALA A 31 14.17 6.51 -6.19
C ALA A 31 15.38 5.99 -5.40
N ALA A 32 15.52 4.66 -5.29
CA ALA A 32 16.67 4.02 -4.65
C ALA A 32 17.98 4.34 -5.36
N ALA A 33 18.01 4.31 -6.70
CA ALA A 33 19.19 4.67 -7.50
C ALA A 33 19.59 6.16 -7.33
N ARG A 34 18.66 7.00 -6.88
CA ARG A 34 18.90 8.43 -6.54
C ARG A 34 19.31 8.64 -5.08
N GLY A 35 19.47 7.57 -4.30
CA GLY A 35 19.98 7.60 -2.94
C GLY A 35 18.91 7.72 -1.84
N ALA A 36 17.63 7.45 -2.14
CA ALA A 36 16.60 7.47 -1.12
C ALA A 36 16.78 6.30 -0.13
N ASP A 37 16.79 6.62 1.16
CA ASP A 37 16.83 5.66 2.28
C ASP A 37 15.46 5.11 2.64
N TYR A 38 14.43 5.98 2.50
CA TYR A 38 13.03 5.67 2.76
C TYR A 38 12.17 6.06 1.57
N ILE A 39 11.42 5.10 1.05
CA ILE A 39 10.54 5.30 -0.10
C ILE A 39 9.11 5.02 0.29
N ILE A 40 8.21 5.96 0.01
CA ILE A 40 6.79 5.82 0.29
C ILE A 40 5.95 5.94 -0.98
N THR A 41 4.97 5.05 -1.13
CA THR A 41 3.96 5.09 -2.19
C THR A 41 2.62 5.57 -1.65
N PRO A 42 1.69 6.05 -2.50
CA PRO A 42 0.37 6.49 -2.06
C PRO A 42 -0.56 5.32 -1.69
N GLU A 43 -1.73 5.66 -1.18
CA GLU A 43 -2.86 4.74 -0.97
C GLU A 43 -3.21 4.00 -2.27
N THR A 44 -3.67 2.74 -2.15
CA THR A 44 -4.10 1.87 -3.27
C THR A 44 -3.06 1.69 -4.38
N SER A 45 -1.81 1.41 -3.99
CA SER A 45 -0.67 1.38 -4.91
C SER A 45 -0.74 0.30 -5.99
N HIS A 46 -1.47 -0.81 -5.76
CA HIS A 46 -1.52 -1.93 -6.71
C HIS A 46 -2.85 -2.09 -7.42
N LEU A 47 -3.95 -1.53 -6.89
CA LEU A 47 -5.30 -1.72 -7.44
C LEU A 47 -6.22 -0.55 -7.10
N MET A 48 -6.73 0.15 -8.12
CA MET A 48 -7.81 1.11 -8.01
C MET A 48 -9.03 0.56 -8.77
N GLU A 49 -9.98 -0.06 -8.06
CA GLU A 49 -11.16 -0.68 -8.65
C GLU A 49 -12.45 -0.28 -7.92
N MET A 50 -13.34 0.38 -8.63
CA MET A 50 -14.62 0.88 -8.08
C MET A 50 -15.74 -0.17 -8.16
N ASN A 51 -15.63 -1.17 -9.03
CA ASN A 51 -16.63 -2.21 -9.15
C ASN A 51 -16.36 -3.31 -8.11
N SER A 52 -17.29 -3.51 -7.16
CA SER A 52 -17.15 -4.49 -6.07
C SER A 52 -16.83 -5.90 -6.56
N LYS A 53 -17.51 -6.38 -7.63
CA LYS A 53 -17.28 -7.75 -8.14
C LYS A 53 -15.84 -7.92 -8.68
N ARG A 54 -15.33 -6.91 -9.40
CA ARG A 54 -13.96 -6.93 -9.90
C ARG A 54 -12.94 -6.77 -8.77
N LEU A 55 -13.22 -5.90 -7.80
CA LEU A 55 -12.38 -5.74 -6.61
C LEU A 55 -12.15 -7.08 -5.91
N PHE A 56 -13.23 -7.80 -5.57
CA PHE A 56 -13.11 -9.10 -4.90
C PHE A 56 -12.48 -10.20 -5.76
N ALA A 57 -12.62 -10.10 -7.10
CA ALA A 57 -11.99 -11.03 -8.03
C ALA A 57 -10.48 -10.75 -8.21
N SER A 58 -10.04 -9.52 -7.98
CA SER A 58 -8.65 -9.08 -8.18
C SER A 58 -7.84 -8.98 -6.88
N THR A 59 -8.44 -9.33 -5.74
CA THR A 59 -7.77 -9.32 -4.43
C THR A 59 -7.56 -10.73 -3.89
N ALA A 60 -6.45 -10.94 -3.20
CA ALA A 60 -6.12 -12.19 -2.53
C ALA A 60 -6.03 -12.00 -1.01
N ILE A 61 -6.09 -13.10 -0.25
CA ILE A 61 -5.76 -13.09 1.18
C ILE A 61 -4.27 -12.78 1.36
N GLU A 62 -3.91 -12.26 2.53
CA GLU A 62 -2.55 -11.78 2.79
C GLU A 62 -1.45 -12.79 2.44
N GLY A 63 -1.63 -14.06 2.80
CA GLY A 63 -0.65 -15.12 2.51
C GLY A 63 -0.53 -15.53 1.04
N GLU A 64 -1.46 -15.10 0.18
CA GLU A 64 -1.48 -15.38 -1.26
C GLU A 64 -1.26 -14.11 -2.10
N GLU A 65 -1.22 -12.93 -1.45
CA GLU A 65 -1.05 -11.65 -2.15
C GLU A 65 0.40 -11.48 -2.65
N THR A 66 0.57 -11.66 -3.95
CA THR A 66 1.89 -11.66 -4.58
C THR A 66 2.58 -10.29 -4.55
N ALA A 67 1.84 -9.20 -4.44
CA ALA A 67 2.39 -7.86 -4.31
C ALA A 67 3.21 -7.72 -3.02
N ILE A 68 2.77 -8.33 -1.91
CA ILE A 68 3.50 -8.29 -0.63
C ILE A 68 4.89 -8.89 -0.79
N GLN A 69 4.97 -10.10 -1.36
CA GLN A 69 6.26 -10.76 -1.56
C GLN A 69 7.15 -10.01 -2.56
N SER A 70 6.55 -9.44 -3.61
CA SER A 70 7.27 -8.64 -4.60
C SER A 70 7.91 -7.41 -3.98
N PHE A 71 7.18 -6.67 -3.13
CA PHE A 71 7.72 -5.49 -2.46
C PHE A 71 8.69 -5.84 -1.32
N ALA A 72 8.47 -6.94 -0.60
CA ALA A 72 9.42 -7.46 0.38
C ALA A 72 10.79 -7.79 -0.27
N ASN A 73 10.76 -8.52 -1.39
CA ASN A 73 11.97 -8.86 -2.14
C ASN A 73 12.65 -7.60 -2.69
N LEU A 74 11.88 -6.62 -3.17
CA LEU A 74 12.41 -5.36 -3.70
C LEU A 74 13.09 -4.54 -2.60
N ALA A 75 12.50 -4.45 -1.41
CA ALA A 75 13.10 -3.78 -0.26
C ALA A 75 14.44 -4.42 0.13
N ALA A 76 14.49 -5.77 0.17
CA ALA A 76 15.71 -6.51 0.47
C ALA A 76 16.78 -6.34 -0.63
N GLU A 77 16.38 -6.42 -1.90
CA GLU A 77 17.29 -6.25 -3.03
C GLU A 77 17.97 -4.87 -3.03
N LEU A 78 17.18 -3.82 -2.71
CA LEU A 78 17.65 -2.43 -2.76
C LEU A 78 18.24 -1.95 -1.42
N GLY A 79 18.05 -2.70 -0.33
CA GLY A 79 18.53 -2.34 1.01
C GLY A 79 17.86 -1.09 1.59
N ILE A 80 16.58 -0.85 1.26
CA ILE A 80 15.83 0.35 1.63
C ILE A 80 14.69 0.06 2.62
N TRP A 81 14.27 1.09 3.34
CA TRP A 81 12.97 1.08 3.98
C TRP A 81 11.88 1.42 2.95
N LEU A 82 10.91 0.53 2.78
CA LEU A 82 9.85 0.69 1.80
C LEU A 82 8.47 0.71 2.46
N HIS A 83 7.76 1.83 2.31
CA HIS A 83 6.40 1.98 2.79
C HIS A 83 5.42 1.94 1.62
N ILE A 84 4.71 0.85 1.48
CA ILE A 84 3.59 0.74 0.54
C ILE A 84 2.36 1.34 1.22
N GLY A 85 1.90 2.47 0.70
CA GLY A 85 0.85 3.29 1.31
C GLY A 85 -0.49 2.60 1.44
N SER A 86 -0.87 1.69 0.55
CA SER A 86 -1.68 0.52 0.84
C SER A 86 -1.86 -0.45 -0.33
N LEU A 87 -2.28 -1.66 0.04
CA LEU A 87 -2.80 -2.71 -0.83
C LEU A 87 -4.24 -3.06 -0.40
N ALA A 88 -5.06 -3.54 -1.34
CA ALA A 88 -6.36 -4.11 -1.04
C ALA A 88 -6.19 -5.60 -0.71
N ILE A 89 -6.40 -5.98 0.54
CA ILE A 89 -6.19 -7.34 1.04
C ILE A 89 -7.54 -8.00 1.32
N LYS A 90 -7.81 -9.14 0.72
CA LYS A 90 -9.06 -9.87 0.94
C LYS A 90 -9.16 -10.40 2.37
N LEU A 91 -10.21 -10.03 3.08
CA LEU A 91 -10.54 -10.52 4.42
C LEU A 91 -11.64 -11.59 4.38
N SER A 92 -12.58 -11.43 3.45
CA SER A 92 -13.70 -12.35 3.26
C SER A 92 -14.24 -12.21 1.82
N ASP A 93 -15.32 -12.93 1.50
CA ASP A 93 -15.98 -12.79 0.19
C ASP A 93 -16.71 -11.45 0.01
N THR A 94 -16.84 -10.65 1.08
CA THR A 94 -17.56 -9.38 1.07
C THR A 94 -16.77 -8.20 1.60
N LYS A 95 -15.53 -8.43 2.11
CA LYS A 95 -14.70 -7.39 2.71
C LYS A 95 -13.24 -7.52 2.32
N VAL A 96 -12.62 -6.37 2.09
CA VAL A 96 -11.18 -6.19 1.95
C VAL A 96 -10.68 -5.19 2.99
N ALA A 97 -9.40 -5.29 3.36
CA ALA A 97 -8.70 -4.26 4.11
C ALA A 97 -7.98 -3.31 3.15
N ASN A 98 -7.93 -2.04 3.50
CA ASN A 98 -7.03 -1.05 2.91
C ASN A 98 -5.78 -1.03 3.81
N ARG A 99 -4.78 -1.89 3.49
CA ARG A 99 -3.64 -2.21 4.37
C ARG A 99 -2.34 -1.63 3.87
N ALA A 100 -1.74 -0.75 4.67
CA ALA A 100 -0.39 -0.28 4.46
C ALA A 100 0.64 -1.26 5.02
N TYR A 101 1.84 -1.28 4.41
CA TYR A 101 2.96 -2.12 4.85
C TYR A 101 4.24 -1.30 4.91
N VAL A 102 5.04 -1.51 5.95
CA VAL A 102 6.42 -1.05 6.00
C VAL A 102 7.34 -2.25 5.96
N PHE A 103 8.19 -2.31 4.94
CA PHE A 103 9.23 -3.32 4.79
C PHE A 103 10.57 -2.75 5.23
N SER A 104 11.30 -3.51 6.04
CA SER A 104 12.68 -3.21 6.43
C SER A 104 13.67 -3.60 5.31
N PRO A 105 14.91 -3.10 5.36
CA PRO A 105 15.93 -3.39 4.34
C PRO A 105 16.32 -4.86 4.19
N ASP A 106 15.90 -5.74 5.09
CA ASP A 106 16.05 -7.19 4.97
C ASP A 106 14.80 -7.89 4.40
N GLY A 107 13.83 -7.11 3.91
CA GLY A 107 12.61 -7.61 3.28
C GLY A 107 11.54 -8.13 4.23
N LYS A 108 11.68 -7.90 5.53
CA LYS A 108 10.65 -8.28 6.50
C LYS A 108 9.59 -7.20 6.63
N ILE A 109 8.36 -7.61 6.90
CA ILE A 109 7.30 -6.68 7.31
C ILE A 109 7.63 -6.17 8.70
N ALA A 110 8.02 -4.89 8.80
CA ALA A 110 8.29 -4.21 10.07
C ALA A 110 7.01 -3.73 10.73
N ALA A 111 6.00 -3.34 9.94
CA ALA A 111 4.68 -2.96 10.40
C ALA A 111 3.63 -3.14 9.31
N SER A 112 2.37 -3.35 9.74
CA SER A 112 1.19 -3.26 8.86
C SER A 112 0.08 -2.47 9.58
N TYR A 113 -0.73 -1.74 8.81
CA TYR A 113 -1.78 -0.88 9.33
C TYR A 113 -3.00 -0.94 8.43
N ASP A 114 -4.16 -1.22 9.00
CA ASP A 114 -5.44 -1.12 8.30
C ASP A 114 -6.03 0.28 8.49
N LYS A 115 -6.43 0.92 7.40
CA LYS A 115 -7.07 2.24 7.41
C LYS A 115 -8.25 2.25 8.39
N LEU A 116 -8.25 3.22 9.33
CA LEU A 116 -9.27 3.34 10.37
C LEU A 116 -10.55 4.02 9.87
N HIS A 117 -10.39 5.09 9.08
CA HIS A 117 -11.50 5.95 8.66
C HIS A 117 -11.81 5.74 7.19
N MET A 118 -13.04 5.29 6.92
CA MET A 118 -13.51 5.05 5.55
C MET A 118 -13.97 6.35 4.90
N PHE A 119 -13.75 6.45 3.58
CA PHE A 119 -14.25 7.55 2.78
C PHE A 119 -15.73 7.33 2.43
N ASP A 120 -16.59 7.68 3.39
CA ASP A 120 -18.05 7.67 3.22
C ASP A 120 -18.54 9.11 3.17
N VAL A 121 -19.02 9.57 2.01
CA VAL A 121 -19.41 10.96 1.77
C VAL A 121 -20.61 11.07 0.85
N ASP A 122 -21.47 12.02 1.16
CA ASP A 122 -22.56 12.48 0.29
C ASP A 122 -22.20 13.88 -0.23
N LEU A 123 -22.15 14.04 -1.55
CA LEU A 123 -21.84 15.31 -2.17
C LEU A 123 -23.11 16.08 -2.52
N SER A 124 -23.03 17.41 -2.54
CA SER A 124 -24.15 18.30 -2.84
C SER A 124 -24.81 18.08 -4.22
N GLY A 125 -24.10 17.41 -5.14
CA GLY A 125 -24.61 17.03 -6.48
C GLY A 125 -25.42 15.72 -6.51
N GLY A 126 -25.65 15.06 -5.36
CA GLY A 126 -26.34 13.77 -5.27
C GLY A 126 -25.43 12.56 -5.48
N GLU A 127 -24.14 12.74 -5.68
CA GLU A 127 -23.16 11.66 -5.69
C GLU A 127 -22.90 11.18 -4.28
N SER A 128 -22.74 9.87 -4.11
CA SER A 128 -22.47 9.23 -2.83
C SER A 128 -21.35 8.21 -2.97
N TYR A 129 -20.36 8.30 -2.10
CA TYR A 129 -19.27 7.34 -2.01
C TYR A 129 -19.39 6.59 -0.68
N ARG A 130 -19.20 5.28 -0.70
CA ARG A 130 -19.29 4.39 0.47
C ARG A 130 -18.16 3.37 0.43
N GLU A 131 -16.98 3.78 0.87
CA GLU A 131 -15.82 2.89 0.97
C GLU A 131 -16.12 1.75 1.95
N SER A 132 -16.81 2.05 3.05
CA SER A 132 -17.22 1.06 4.06
C SER A 132 -18.09 -0.09 3.51
N LYS A 133 -18.67 0.07 2.31
CA LYS A 133 -19.43 -1.01 1.66
C LYS A 133 -18.55 -2.23 1.38
N ASN A 134 -17.34 -2.00 0.88
CA ASN A 134 -16.41 -3.05 0.46
C ASN A 134 -15.22 -3.19 1.42
N TYR A 135 -14.80 -2.11 2.08
CA TYR A 135 -13.65 -2.09 2.96
C TYR A 135 -14.06 -2.20 4.43
N GLN A 136 -13.28 -2.95 5.19
CA GLN A 136 -13.41 -3.05 6.63
C GLN A 136 -12.41 -2.11 7.28
N PRO A 137 -12.84 -1.22 8.20
CA PRO A 137 -11.91 -0.39 8.94
C PRO A 137 -11.05 -1.22 9.89
N GLY A 138 -9.81 -0.76 10.11
CA GLY A 138 -8.97 -1.23 11.21
C GLY A 138 -9.49 -0.74 12.57
N ASP A 139 -8.79 -1.09 13.61
CA ASP A 139 -9.20 -0.84 15.01
C ASP A 139 -8.12 -0.14 15.86
N HIS A 140 -6.90 0.02 15.34
CA HIS A 140 -5.80 0.63 16.09
C HIS A 140 -4.81 1.38 15.20
N ALA A 141 -4.16 2.39 15.78
CA ALA A 141 -3.03 3.07 15.17
C ALA A 141 -1.75 2.25 15.35
N VAL A 142 -0.84 2.33 14.37
CA VAL A 142 0.42 1.59 14.36
C VAL A 142 1.59 2.58 14.26
N THR A 143 2.65 2.32 15.00
CA THR A 143 3.94 3.01 14.89
C THR A 143 5.03 2.00 14.58
N VAL A 144 6.08 2.43 13.91
CA VAL A 144 7.23 1.60 13.58
C VAL A 144 8.53 2.29 13.99
N ASP A 145 9.43 1.54 14.63
CA ASP A 145 10.77 2.04 14.97
C ASP A 145 11.67 1.89 13.74
N MET A 146 12.26 2.98 13.31
CA MET A 146 13.22 3.06 12.21
C MET A 146 14.56 3.65 12.72
N PRO A 147 15.66 3.53 11.96
CA PRO A 147 16.98 4.06 12.40
C PRO A 147 16.98 5.56 12.70
N TRP A 148 16.02 6.30 12.16
CA TRP A 148 15.93 7.76 12.29
C TRP A 148 14.91 8.24 13.34
N GLY A 149 14.08 7.34 13.87
CA GLY A 149 13.03 7.62 14.85
C GLY A 149 11.76 6.78 14.65
N ARG A 150 10.73 7.14 15.43
CA ARG A 150 9.41 6.50 15.39
C ARG A 150 8.41 7.40 14.73
#